data_28f294057e937af93cd6207a458ada18
#
_entry.id   28f294057e937af93cd6207a458ada18
#
_cell.length_a   1.000
_cell.length_b   1.000
_cell.length_c   1.000
_cell.angle_alpha   90.00
_cell.angle_beta   90.00
_cell.angle_gamma   90.00
#
_symmetry.space_group_name_H-M   'P 1'
#
loop_
_entity.id
_entity.type
_entity.pdbx_description
1 polymer ?
#
loop_
_entity_poly.entity_id
_entity_poly.type
_entity_poly.pdbx_seq_one_letter_code
_entity_poly.pdbx_strand_id
1 'polypeptide(L)'
;MQQGIRIFVVMFALIVGPAAVGQASPVKRFDPGTQTCRILGFDSMWWGEGAKIFQNNCKSCHYRGNDHGAKFLYAESKSPEAWNRVFFQKYPKCAKDGSWGALSVNDQLQLNDFLYRNGANTYNPNSAADCG
;
A
#
# COMPACT_ATOMS: atom_id res chain seq x y z
N MET A 1 -62.26 27.62 -31.78
CA MET A 1 -60.83 27.44 -31.94
C MET A 1 -60.15 27.49 -30.58
N GLN A 2 -59.85 26.35 -29.94
CA GLN A 2 -59.16 26.31 -28.69
C GLN A 2 -57.82 25.59 -28.96
N GLN A 3 -56.70 26.35 -28.92
CA GLN A 3 -55.37 25.84 -29.01
C GLN A 3 -54.92 25.39 -27.61
N GLY A 4 -54.80 24.08 -27.41
CA GLY A 4 -54.25 23.50 -26.20
C GLY A 4 -52.73 23.60 -26.18
N ILE A 5 -52.21 24.39 -25.27
CA ILE A 5 -50.74 24.44 -24.96
C ILE A 5 -50.37 23.18 -24.21
N ARG A 6 -49.58 22.31 -24.86
CA ARG A 6 -48.96 21.14 -24.20
C ARG A 6 -47.65 21.57 -23.56
N ILE A 7 -47.65 21.67 -22.24
CA ILE A 7 -46.47 21.92 -21.45
C ILE A 7 -45.69 20.58 -21.34
N PHE A 8 -44.56 20.46 -22.02
CA PHE A 8 -43.62 19.38 -21.80
C PHE A 8 -42.79 19.67 -20.55
N VAL A 9 -43.11 18.96 -19.46
CA VAL A 9 -42.27 18.97 -18.27
C VAL A 9 -41.12 18.00 -18.51
N VAL A 10 -39.94 18.54 -18.81
CA VAL A 10 -38.68 17.76 -18.89
C VAL A 10 -38.19 17.52 -17.46
N MET A 11 -38.43 16.32 -16.94
CA MET A 11 -37.86 15.88 -15.68
C MET A 11 -36.33 15.61 -15.89
N PHE A 12 -35.53 16.53 -15.41
CA PHE A 12 -34.08 16.32 -15.31
C PHE A 12 -33.82 15.43 -14.09
N ALA A 13 -33.64 14.12 -14.32
CA ALA A 13 -33.20 13.20 -13.28
C ALA A 13 -31.72 13.45 -13.02
N LEU A 14 -31.38 14.13 -11.93
CA LEU A 14 -30.01 14.23 -11.39
C LEU A 14 -29.59 12.85 -10.92
N ILE A 15 -28.78 12.16 -11.75
CA ILE A 15 -28.10 10.92 -11.34
C ILE A 15 -26.95 11.34 -10.44
N VAL A 16 -27.19 11.36 -9.14
CA VAL A 16 -26.11 11.44 -8.14
C VAL A 16 -25.47 10.07 -8.06
N GLY A 17 -24.46 9.83 -8.90
CA GLY A 17 -23.62 8.64 -8.79
C GLY A 17 -22.86 8.65 -7.46
N PRO A 18 -22.60 7.47 -6.83
CA PRO A 18 -21.77 7.40 -5.65
C PRO A 18 -20.37 7.93 -6.02
N ALA A 19 -19.94 9.01 -5.37
CA ALA A 19 -18.58 9.48 -5.46
C ALA A 19 -17.66 8.39 -4.87
N ALA A 20 -16.94 7.68 -5.72
CA ALA A 20 -15.90 6.78 -5.29
C ALA A 20 -14.84 7.64 -4.61
N VAL A 21 -14.73 7.53 -3.28
CA VAL A 21 -13.65 8.16 -2.51
C VAL A 21 -12.38 7.41 -2.89
N GLY A 22 -11.66 7.92 -3.90
CA GLY A 22 -10.35 7.40 -4.27
C GLY A 22 -9.39 7.66 -3.12
N GLN A 23 -8.98 6.61 -2.41
CA GLN A 23 -7.93 6.74 -1.42
C GLN A 23 -6.60 6.93 -2.14
N ALA A 24 -6.01 8.10 -1.98
CA ALA A 24 -4.69 8.38 -2.53
C ALA A 24 -3.64 7.53 -1.81
N SER A 25 -2.77 6.86 -2.58
CA SER A 25 -1.63 6.17 -2.00
C SER A 25 -0.71 7.16 -1.27
N PRO A 26 -0.12 6.78 -0.13
CA PRO A 26 0.80 7.65 0.58
C PRO A 26 1.99 8.04 -0.30
N VAL A 27 2.46 9.28 -0.17
CA VAL A 27 3.59 9.83 -0.93
C VAL A 27 4.86 9.96 -0.09
N LYS A 28 4.74 9.82 1.23
CA LYS A 28 5.84 9.88 2.19
C LYS A 28 5.61 8.85 3.29
N ARG A 29 6.69 8.42 3.95
CA ARG A 29 6.64 7.69 5.21
C ARG A 29 7.78 8.12 6.13
N PHE A 30 7.54 8.11 7.42
CA PHE A 30 8.60 8.19 8.41
C PHE A 30 9.27 6.82 8.58
N ASP A 31 10.59 6.78 8.48
CA ASP A 31 11.37 5.59 8.75
C ASP A 31 11.99 5.65 10.15
N PRO A 32 11.49 4.84 11.11
CA PRO A 32 11.99 4.89 12.49
C PRO A 32 13.44 4.42 12.62
N GLY A 33 13.91 3.59 11.70
CA GLY A 33 15.29 3.07 11.74
C GLY A 33 16.33 4.11 11.38
N THR A 34 16.05 4.96 10.41
CA THR A 34 16.94 6.04 9.97
C THR A 34 16.55 7.41 10.52
N GLN A 35 15.40 7.52 11.21
CA GLN A 35 14.85 8.77 11.73
C GLN A 35 14.63 9.82 10.63
N THR A 36 14.24 9.38 9.43
CA THR A 36 14.04 10.24 8.27
C THR A 36 12.67 10.09 7.64
N CYS A 37 12.20 11.17 7.02
CA CYS A 37 11.03 11.14 6.14
C CYS A 37 11.47 10.75 4.73
N ARG A 38 11.02 9.58 4.28
CA ARG A 38 11.30 9.05 2.94
C ARG A 38 10.19 9.45 1.97
N ILE A 39 10.60 9.91 0.78
CA ILE A 39 9.67 10.17 -0.32
C ILE A 39 9.44 8.85 -1.06
N LEU A 40 8.18 8.47 -1.22
CA LEU A 40 7.78 7.24 -1.90
C LEU A 40 7.69 7.49 -3.42
N GLY A 41 8.86 7.50 -4.04
CA GLY A 41 9.03 7.74 -5.47
C GLY A 41 8.85 6.50 -6.34
N PHE A 42 9.59 6.46 -7.45
CA PHE A 42 9.53 5.40 -8.47
C PHE A 42 9.77 4.00 -7.89
N ASP A 43 10.74 3.84 -6.99
CA ASP A 43 11.11 2.54 -6.41
C ASP A 43 9.99 1.90 -5.58
N SER A 44 9.02 2.70 -5.12
CA SER A 44 7.85 2.22 -4.37
C SER A 44 6.65 1.83 -5.26
N MET A 45 6.77 1.99 -6.58
CA MET A 45 5.74 1.58 -7.55
C MET A 45 5.77 0.07 -7.81
N TRP A 46 4.69 -0.46 -8.40
CA TRP A 46 4.59 -1.88 -8.78
C TRP A 46 5.64 -2.35 -9.79
N TRP A 47 6.27 -1.45 -10.50
CA TRP A 47 7.37 -1.69 -11.45
C TRP A 47 8.73 -1.23 -10.92
N GLY A 48 8.76 -0.70 -9.70
CA GLY A 48 9.97 -0.20 -9.05
C GLY A 48 10.82 -1.30 -8.40
N GLU A 49 11.96 -0.89 -7.83
CA GLU A 49 12.91 -1.83 -7.23
C GLU A 49 12.33 -2.52 -6.00
N GLY A 50 11.56 -1.83 -5.17
CA GLY A 50 10.90 -2.43 -4.00
C GLY A 50 9.97 -3.58 -4.37
N ALA A 51 9.23 -3.47 -5.49
CA ALA A 51 8.38 -4.55 -5.99
C ALA A 51 9.19 -5.77 -6.46
N LYS A 52 10.32 -5.55 -7.15
CA LYS A 52 11.21 -6.62 -7.60
C LYS A 52 11.83 -7.36 -6.41
N ILE A 53 12.29 -6.62 -5.40
CA ILE A 53 12.80 -7.20 -4.17
C ILE A 53 11.72 -8.05 -3.48
N PHE A 54 10.49 -7.55 -3.40
CA PHE A 54 9.36 -8.31 -2.85
C PHE A 54 9.14 -9.63 -3.60
N GLN A 55 9.11 -9.59 -4.93
CA GLN A 55 8.92 -10.79 -5.76
C GLN A 55 10.06 -11.79 -5.60
N ASN A 56 11.31 -11.33 -5.61
CA ASN A 56 12.47 -12.21 -5.63
C ASN A 56 12.80 -12.78 -4.24
N ASN A 57 12.54 -12.02 -3.17
CA ASN A 57 12.91 -12.44 -1.81
C ASN A 57 11.70 -12.93 -0.99
N CYS A 58 10.64 -12.14 -0.88
CA CYS A 58 9.49 -12.53 -0.05
C CYS A 58 8.65 -13.61 -0.73
N LYS A 59 8.34 -13.42 -2.02
CA LYS A 59 7.50 -14.36 -2.77
C LYS A 59 8.19 -15.67 -3.10
N SER A 60 9.50 -15.80 -2.93
CA SER A 60 10.20 -17.09 -3.05
C SER A 60 9.71 -18.13 -2.03
N CYS A 61 9.26 -17.67 -0.85
CA CYS A 61 8.66 -18.54 0.18
C CYS A 61 7.17 -18.27 0.41
N HIS A 62 6.72 -17.02 0.26
CA HIS A 62 5.36 -16.59 0.58
C HIS A 62 4.40 -16.61 -0.62
N TYR A 63 4.53 -17.61 -1.50
CA TYR A 63 3.59 -17.82 -2.61
C TYR A 63 2.41 -18.72 -2.19
N ARG A 64 1.35 -18.71 -3.01
CA ARG A 64 0.15 -19.52 -2.74
C ARG A 64 0.47 -21.02 -2.90
N GLY A 65 0.14 -21.81 -1.88
CA GLY A 65 0.37 -23.25 -1.91
C GLY A 65 1.84 -23.66 -1.79
N ASN A 66 2.67 -22.81 -1.14
CA ASN A 66 4.07 -23.15 -0.89
C ASN A 66 4.19 -24.32 0.08
N ASP A 67 5.32 -25.02 0.01
CA ASP A 67 5.69 -26.16 0.85
C ASP A 67 6.53 -25.77 2.08
N HIS A 68 6.81 -24.46 2.25
CA HIS A 68 7.61 -23.93 3.36
C HIS A 68 6.79 -23.65 4.62
N GLY A 69 5.48 -23.88 4.60
CA GLY A 69 4.57 -23.49 5.69
C GLY A 69 4.47 -21.97 5.89
N ALA A 70 4.95 -21.18 4.93
CA ALA A 70 4.89 -19.74 4.96
C ALA A 70 3.48 -19.24 4.58
N LYS A 71 2.97 -18.24 5.30
CA LYS A 71 1.70 -17.62 4.91
C LYS A 71 1.82 -16.95 3.56
N PHE A 72 0.81 -17.08 2.71
CA PHE A 72 0.74 -16.30 1.48
C PHE A 72 0.77 -14.81 1.80
N LEU A 73 1.66 -14.06 1.12
CA LEU A 73 1.88 -12.64 1.32
C LEU A 73 1.69 -11.87 0.02
N TYR A 74 1.04 -10.71 0.13
CA TYR A 74 0.94 -9.66 -0.88
C TYR A 74 1.04 -8.30 -0.16
N ALA A 75 1.16 -7.20 -0.89
CA ALA A 75 1.39 -5.90 -0.25
C ALA A 75 0.29 -5.53 0.74
N GLU A 76 -0.97 -5.81 0.39
CA GLU A 76 -2.15 -5.54 1.23
C GLU A 76 -2.34 -6.53 2.39
N SER A 77 -1.41 -7.46 2.60
CA SER A 77 -1.47 -8.37 3.76
C SER A 77 -1.32 -7.64 5.10
N LYS A 78 -0.83 -6.41 5.08
CA LYS A 78 -0.69 -5.55 6.25
C LYS A 78 -0.97 -4.09 5.88
N SER A 79 -1.35 -3.29 6.89
CA SER A 79 -1.42 -1.84 6.73
C SER A 79 -0.02 -1.24 6.56
N PRO A 80 0.09 0.00 6.03
CA PRO A 80 1.35 0.72 5.92
C PRO A 80 2.14 0.75 7.23
N GLU A 81 1.51 1.10 8.35
CA GLU A 81 2.16 1.17 9.65
C GLU A 81 2.60 -0.21 10.17
N ALA A 82 1.83 -1.26 9.86
CA ALA A 82 2.20 -2.61 10.23
C ALA A 82 3.43 -3.09 9.44
N TRP A 83 3.57 -2.69 8.17
CA TRP A 83 4.79 -2.93 7.40
C TRP A 83 5.98 -2.18 8.00
N ASN A 84 5.83 -0.90 8.33
CA ASN A 84 6.87 -0.12 9.01
C ASN A 84 7.38 -0.83 10.27
N ARG A 85 6.47 -1.36 11.11
CA ARG A 85 6.85 -2.13 12.30
C ARG A 85 7.61 -3.40 11.98
N VAL A 86 7.22 -4.11 10.90
CA VAL A 86 7.95 -5.32 10.45
C VAL A 86 9.43 -5.02 10.21
N PHE A 87 9.71 -3.95 9.48
CA PHE A 87 11.10 -3.58 9.12
C PHE A 87 11.87 -2.98 10.28
N PHE A 88 11.23 -2.15 11.09
CA PHE A 88 11.88 -1.53 12.23
C PHE A 88 12.16 -2.53 13.36
N GLN A 89 11.17 -3.32 13.76
CA GLN A 89 11.30 -4.24 14.89
C GLN A 89 11.87 -5.61 14.48
N LYS A 90 11.85 -5.96 13.21
CA LYS A 90 12.31 -7.26 12.68
C LYS A 90 11.75 -8.46 13.47
N TYR A 91 10.49 -8.38 13.86
CA TYR A 91 9.85 -9.41 14.69
C TYR A 91 9.48 -10.71 13.95
N PRO A 92 9.24 -10.74 12.63
CA PRO A 92 8.93 -11.99 11.93
C PRO A 92 10.10 -12.97 11.99
N LYS A 93 9.78 -14.28 11.96
CA LYS A 93 10.81 -15.34 11.97
C LYS A 93 11.82 -15.16 10.84
N CYS A 94 11.34 -14.90 9.60
CA CYS A 94 12.22 -14.73 8.43
C CYS A 94 13.21 -13.56 8.55
N ALA A 95 12.91 -12.54 9.36
CA ALA A 95 13.85 -11.45 9.64
C ALA A 95 14.96 -11.84 10.63
N LYS A 96 14.80 -12.98 11.32
CA LYS A 96 15.69 -13.44 12.39
C LYS A 96 16.47 -14.72 12.04
N ASP A 97 15.96 -15.51 11.09
CA ASP A 97 16.52 -16.83 10.74
C ASP A 97 17.54 -16.78 9.60
N GLY A 98 17.95 -15.59 9.18
CA GLY A 98 18.90 -15.40 8.09
C GLY A 98 18.28 -15.23 6.71
N SER A 99 16.96 -15.41 6.54
CA SER A 99 16.27 -15.26 5.25
C SER A 99 16.44 -13.86 4.65
N TRP A 100 16.68 -12.84 5.48
CA TRP A 100 16.92 -11.46 5.05
C TRP A 100 18.43 -11.15 4.85
N GLY A 101 19.30 -12.15 4.99
CA GLY A 101 20.76 -11.94 4.90
C GLY A 101 21.25 -11.42 3.54
N ALA A 102 20.49 -11.68 2.47
CA ALA A 102 20.79 -11.16 1.14
C ALA A 102 20.30 -9.72 0.92
N LEU A 103 19.49 -9.17 1.83
CA LEU A 103 18.93 -7.83 1.71
C LEU A 103 19.86 -6.80 2.37
N SER A 104 20.45 -5.93 1.55
CA SER A 104 21.17 -4.76 2.07
C SER A 104 20.21 -3.84 2.86
N VAL A 105 20.76 -2.90 3.59
CA VAL A 105 19.95 -1.86 4.27
C VAL A 105 19.11 -1.09 3.24
N ASN A 106 19.70 -0.77 2.10
CA ASN A 106 18.97 -0.05 1.04
C ASN A 106 17.84 -0.90 0.46
N ASP A 107 18.04 -2.20 0.23
CA ASP A 107 16.98 -3.10 -0.23
C ASP A 107 15.83 -3.16 0.77
N GLN A 108 16.13 -3.23 2.06
CA GLN A 108 15.10 -3.22 3.10
C GLN A 108 14.32 -1.90 3.13
N LEU A 109 14.98 -0.76 2.91
CA LEU A 109 14.33 0.54 2.81
C LEU A 109 13.40 0.63 1.59
N GLN A 110 13.88 0.23 0.40
CA GLN A 110 13.08 0.25 -0.83
C GLN A 110 11.92 -0.74 -0.78
N LEU A 111 12.14 -1.91 -0.23
CA LEU A 111 11.09 -2.91 0.00
C LEU A 111 10.01 -2.39 0.95
N ASN A 112 10.40 -1.76 2.05
CA ASN A 112 9.46 -1.14 2.97
C ASN A 112 8.72 0.05 2.32
N ASP A 113 9.39 0.87 1.50
CA ASP A 113 8.75 1.95 0.74
C ASP A 113 7.63 1.40 -0.17
N PHE A 114 7.91 0.30 -0.88
CA PHE A 114 6.93 -0.38 -1.72
C PHE A 114 5.75 -0.92 -0.91
N LEU A 115 6.02 -1.65 0.16
CA LEU A 115 4.98 -2.28 0.99
C LEU A 115 4.16 -1.25 1.77
N TYR A 116 4.78 -0.17 2.22
CA TYR A 116 4.09 0.94 2.86
C TYR A 116 3.12 1.64 1.90
N ARG A 117 3.59 1.94 0.68
CA ARG A 117 2.78 2.61 -0.34
C ARG A 117 1.57 1.79 -0.77
N ASN A 118 1.77 0.47 -0.92
CA ASN A 118 0.80 -0.45 -1.49
C ASN A 118 0.15 -1.36 -0.44
N GLY A 119 0.31 -1.05 0.84
CA GLY A 119 -0.33 -1.77 1.94
C GLY A 119 -1.85 -1.61 1.97
N ALA A 120 -2.51 -2.40 2.80
CA ALA A 120 -3.96 -2.31 2.96
C ALA A 120 -4.35 -0.91 3.43
N ASN A 121 -5.21 -0.24 2.67
CA ASN A 121 -5.72 1.07 3.00
C ASN A 121 -6.69 0.99 4.19
N THR A 122 -6.16 1.15 5.38
CA THR A 122 -6.94 1.41 6.57
C THR A 122 -6.76 2.88 6.93
N TYR A 123 -7.84 3.67 6.81
CA TYR A 123 -7.81 5.04 7.28
C TYR A 123 -7.64 5.02 8.82
N ASN A 124 -6.52 5.53 9.27
CA ASN A 124 -6.27 5.78 10.69
C ASN A 124 -6.03 7.28 10.89
N PRO A 125 -6.99 8.03 11.47
CA PRO A 125 -6.83 9.46 11.68
C PRO A 125 -5.70 9.81 12.66
N ASN A 126 -5.24 8.83 13.46
CA ASN A 126 -4.16 9.02 14.41
C ASN A 126 -2.76 8.70 13.83
N SER A 127 -2.72 8.15 12.62
CA SER A 127 -1.46 7.98 11.86
C SER A 127 -1.23 9.16 10.91
N ALA A 128 -1.68 10.35 11.29
CA ALA A 128 -1.23 11.58 10.66
C ALA A 128 0.29 11.53 10.68
N ALA A 129 0.86 11.38 9.48
CA ALA A 129 2.24 11.04 9.31
C ALA A 129 3.12 12.07 10.02
N ASP A 130 4.09 11.57 10.83
CA ASP A 130 5.17 12.39 11.39
C ASP A 130 5.98 13.13 10.31
N CYS A 131 5.57 12.99 9.06
CA CYS A 131 6.11 13.66 7.88
C CYS A 131 5.17 14.73 7.31
N GLY A 132 4.34 15.33 8.15
CA GLY A 132 3.46 16.52 7.95
C GLY A 132 3.13 16.94 6.54
#